data_770d5e9ba4c115fed8b0daa03a118469
#
_entry.id   770d5e9ba4c115fed8b0daa03a118469
#
_cell.length_a   1.000
_cell.length_b   1.000
_cell.length_c   1.000
_cell.angle_alpha   90.00
_cell.angle_beta   90.00
_cell.angle_gamma   90.00
#
_symmetry.space_group_name_H-M   'P 1'
#
loop_
_entity.id
_entity.type
_entity.pdbx_description
1 polymer ?
#
loop_
_entity_poly.entity_id
_entity_poly.type
_entity_poly.pdbx_seq_one_letter_code
_entity_poly.pdbx_strand_id
1 'polypeptide(L)'
;MYHVASMTKSQELSKIFFEFAYWHEMNNVPFKPRAYQIVSESVSALGDEVEATWRKGGIKSLKELPGFGQATSEMVDEFLRTGHVKEYEQMKKRFPVDIWGLSRIEGLGPKHMRELYEKLKVKNVDDLKHVLASGKIRKLPRWGEKSEARLAKQLELMHESSGRQLLGNILPVADQIVELLKKVPGVTRCTYAGSIRRKQETIGDIDLLATSKHPERVMDVFVSLPMVEAVHEHGKTRSSVRLKIGIDADLRVVPDNVYGATLQYFTGDKKHNVMLRELALSKGFTLNEYGLFRRGKSPKSPLTRGLSEHNSPLIKGAGGISESEESIYSALGMDTPPPELRVGGDEIEAARKHELPNLIAYGSVKGDLQIQTDWTDGAASIEDMAKAAKARGLSYIAITDHTKSLAFINGLDDRRVAEQGREIDKLNKKLSGFTILKGTECDIHKDGSLDLSDATLAKLDWVGVSVHSSFRLSRTEQTKRVVKAISNPNVDCLFHPTCRVIGKREPIEWDFDEILAAAKKHNVALEIDAFPDRSDLRDVLVRDAIRAGVKLVIDTDAHHPDHLAYLPLGEAIARRGWATKADVLNTRDVKRLMAWLDKKH
;
A
#
# COMPACT_ATOMS: atom_id res chain seq x y z
N MET A 1 25.60 8.51 14.82
CA MET A 1 25.11 7.17 15.17
C MET A 1 23.60 7.21 15.00
N TYR A 2 23.09 6.62 13.92
CA TYR A 2 21.64 6.50 13.72
C TYR A 2 21.14 5.36 14.61
N HIS A 3 20.40 5.68 15.67
CA HIS A 3 19.66 4.69 16.41
C HIS A 3 18.52 4.16 15.53
N VAL A 4 18.63 2.90 15.15
CA VAL A 4 17.56 2.15 14.50
C VAL A 4 16.40 2.06 15.50
N ALA A 5 15.22 2.54 15.11
CA ALA A 5 14.00 2.39 15.91
C ALA A 5 13.83 0.91 16.29
N SER A 6 13.56 0.63 17.55
CA SER A 6 13.37 -0.75 18.02
C SER A 6 12.11 -1.34 17.36
N MET A 7 12.29 -2.43 16.64
CA MET A 7 11.17 -3.18 16.05
C MET A 7 10.23 -3.67 17.17
N THR A 8 8.93 -3.78 16.87
CA THR A 8 8.03 -4.48 17.77
C THR A 8 8.43 -5.96 17.87
N LYS A 9 8.02 -6.66 18.94
CA LYS A 9 8.29 -8.09 19.09
C LYS A 9 7.81 -8.90 17.88
N SER A 10 6.65 -8.56 17.34
CA SER A 10 6.09 -9.21 16.15
C SER A 10 6.92 -8.93 14.91
N GLN A 11 7.38 -7.70 14.72
CA GLN A 11 8.25 -7.34 13.60
C GLN A 11 9.61 -8.05 13.69
N GLU A 12 10.14 -8.19 14.90
CA GLU A 12 11.40 -8.92 15.12
C GLU A 12 11.25 -10.42 14.86
N LEU A 13 10.17 -11.03 15.35
CA LEU A 13 9.83 -12.42 15.05
C LEU A 13 9.63 -12.66 13.54
N SER A 14 8.86 -11.79 12.87
CA SER A 14 8.66 -11.88 11.42
C SER A 14 9.99 -11.82 10.67
N LYS A 15 10.88 -10.88 11.04
CA LYS A 15 12.23 -10.79 10.48
C LYS A 15 13.05 -12.06 10.71
N ILE A 16 13.01 -12.63 11.92
CA ILE A 16 13.73 -13.87 12.25
C ILE A 16 13.29 -15.02 11.31
N PHE A 17 11.99 -15.21 11.16
CA PHE A 17 11.46 -16.27 10.29
C PHE A 17 11.75 -16.01 8.81
N PHE A 18 11.66 -14.76 8.37
CA PHE A 18 12.05 -14.37 7.01
C PHE A 18 13.53 -14.70 6.73
N GLU A 19 14.44 -14.34 7.63
CA GLU A 19 15.87 -14.62 7.46
C GLU A 19 16.15 -16.13 7.51
N PHE A 20 15.40 -16.92 8.29
CA PHE A 20 15.47 -18.38 8.24
C PHE A 20 15.03 -18.95 6.90
N ALA A 21 13.95 -18.45 6.32
CA ALA A 21 13.48 -18.85 5.01
C ALA A 21 14.59 -18.67 3.95
N TYR A 22 15.19 -17.50 3.89
CA TYR A 22 16.28 -17.17 2.98
C TYR A 22 17.53 -18.04 3.24
N TRP A 23 17.91 -18.23 4.50
CA TRP A 23 19.07 -19.04 4.85
C TRP A 23 18.90 -20.50 4.46
N HIS A 24 17.72 -21.08 4.66
CA HIS A 24 17.41 -22.43 4.22
C HIS A 24 17.39 -22.56 2.69
N GLU A 25 16.90 -21.56 1.98
CA GLU A 25 16.94 -21.52 0.52
C GLU A 25 18.39 -21.44 0.00
N MET A 26 19.24 -20.60 0.61
CA MET A 26 20.68 -20.56 0.29
C MET A 26 21.36 -21.93 0.42
N ASN A 27 20.90 -22.74 1.35
CA ASN A 27 21.46 -24.08 1.62
C ASN A 27 20.70 -25.20 0.89
N ASN A 28 19.77 -24.87 -0.02
CA ASN A 28 18.95 -25.83 -0.79
C ASN A 28 18.22 -26.85 0.12
N VAL A 29 17.76 -26.45 1.29
CA VAL A 29 16.99 -27.32 2.19
C VAL A 29 15.54 -27.38 1.67
N PRO A 30 15.01 -28.57 1.33
CA PRO A 30 13.64 -28.66 0.81
C PRO A 30 12.61 -28.34 1.90
N PHE A 31 11.45 -27.78 1.50
CA PHE A 31 10.26 -27.48 2.32
C PHE A 31 10.42 -26.43 3.43
N LYS A 32 11.59 -26.34 4.07
CA LYS A 32 11.82 -25.36 5.16
C LYS A 32 11.69 -23.89 4.75
N PRO A 33 12.22 -23.44 3.61
CA PRO A 33 12.07 -22.04 3.19
C PRO A 33 10.62 -21.59 3.21
N ARG A 34 9.76 -22.39 2.59
CA ARG A 34 8.33 -22.07 2.51
C ARG A 34 7.65 -22.06 3.88
N ALA A 35 7.91 -23.05 4.72
CA ALA A 35 7.32 -23.11 6.05
C ALA A 35 7.69 -21.88 6.89
N TYR A 36 8.95 -21.45 6.88
CA TYR A 36 9.38 -20.24 7.59
C TYR A 36 8.83 -18.95 6.97
N GLN A 37 8.65 -18.90 5.66
CA GLN A 37 8.05 -17.76 4.99
C GLN A 37 6.59 -17.57 5.43
N ILE A 38 5.78 -18.63 5.41
CA ILE A 38 4.39 -18.59 5.87
C ILE A 38 4.29 -18.08 7.31
N VAL A 39 5.15 -18.58 8.21
CA VAL A 39 5.15 -18.11 9.61
C VAL A 39 5.57 -16.65 9.72
N SER A 40 6.56 -16.21 8.93
CA SER A 40 6.94 -14.80 8.87
C SER A 40 5.76 -13.89 8.48
N GLU A 41 5.02 -14.28 7.45
CA GLU A 41 3.84 -13.57 6.96
C GLU A 41 2.70 -13.58 7.99
N SER A 42 2.43 -14.75 8.59
CA SER A 42 1.41 -14.88 9.65
C SER A 42 1.74 -14.02 10.87
N VAL A 43 3.00 -14.01 11.33
CA VAL A 43 3.45 -13.16 12.45
C VAL A 43 3.32 -11.68 12.09
N SER A 44 3.65 -11.31 10.86
CA SER A 44 3.51 -9.93 10.38
C SER A 44 2.06 -9.48 10.35
N ALA A 45 1.14 -10.35 9.91
CA ALA A 45 -0.29 -10.07 9.82
C ALA A 45 -0.97 -10.01 11.20
N LEU A 46 -0.68 -10.97 12.07
CA LEU A 46 -1.29 -11.08 13.41
C LEU A 46 -0.75 -10.06 14.42
N GLY A 47 0.45 -9.52 14.20
CA GLY A 47 1.03 -8.51 15.08
C GLY A 47 1.05 -8.94 16.56
N ASP A 48 0.46 -8.12 17.43
CA ASP A 48 0.43 -8.37 18.89
C ASP A 48 -0.48 -9.54 19.28
N GLU A 49 -1.32 -10.05 18.38
CA GLU A 49 -2.19 -11.20 18.62
C GLU A 49 -1.38 -12.48 18.82
N VAL A 50 -0.19 -12.59 18.24
CA VAL A 50 0.73 -13.72 18.46
C VAL A 50 1.11 -13.82 19.93
N GLU A 51 1.51 -12.71 20.58
CA GLU A 51 1.83 -12.69 22.01
C GLU A 51 0.57 -12.94 22.86
N ALA A 52 -0.57 -12.39 22.46
CA ALA A 52 -1.85 -12.61 23.17
C ALA A 52 -2.28 -14.08 23.12
N THR A 53 -2.12 -14.73 21.98
CA THR A 53 -2.43 -16.17 21.80
C THR A 53 -1.47 -17.05 22.61
N TRP A 54 -0.17 -16.72 22.57
CA TRP A 54 0.80 -17.40 23.40
C TRP A 54 0.49 -17.29 24.91
N ARG A 55 0.07 -16.13 25.41
CA ARG A 55 -0.31 -15.92 26.81
C ARG A 55 -1.51 -16.75 27.24
N LYS A 56 -2.41 -17.13 26.32
CA LYS A 56 -3.61 -17.96 26.61
C LYS A 56 -3.28 -19.44 26.81
N GLY A 57 -2.32 -20.01 26.09
CA GLY A 57 -2.07 -21.46 26.14
C GLY A 57 -0.68 -21.90 25.66
N GLY A 58 0.28 -20.97 25.55
CA GLY A 58 1.67 -21.27 25.19
C GLY A 58 1.79 -21.89 23.80
N ILE A 59 2.73 -22.83 23.64
CA ILE A 59 3.01 -23.52 22.39
C ILE A 59 1.74 -24.19 21.80
N LYS A 60 0.84 -24.71 22.65
CA LYS A 60 -0.37 -25.38 22.17
C LYS A 60 -1.27 -24.43 21.40
N SER A 61 -1.53 -23.23 21.95
CA SER A 61 -2.37 -22.23 21.27
C SER A 61 -1.66 -21.63 20.04
N LEU A 62 -0.33 -21.48 20.06
CA LEU A 62 0.40 -21.03 18.88
C LEU A 62 0.25 -21.97 17.68
N LYS A 63 0.18 -23.28 17.91
CA LYS A 63 -0.02 -24.28 16.85
C LYS A 63 -1.39 -24.23 16.18
N GLU A 64 -2.33 -23.52 16.77
CA GLU A 64 -3.67 -23.25 16.19
C GLU A 64 -3.63 -22.07 15.21
N LEU A 65 -2.54 -21.28 15.21
CA LEU A 65 -2.36 -20.18 14.28
C LEU A 65 -1.97 -20.68 12.88
N PRO A 66 -2.41 -20.01 11.81
CA PRO A 66 -2.08 -20.41 10.44
C PRO A 66 -0.58 -20.52 10.19
N GLY A 67 -0.14 -21.63 9.64
CA GLY A 67 1.26 -21.89 9.28
C GLY A 67 2.19 -22.27 10.44
N PHE A 68 1.73 -22.25 11.70
CA PHE A 68 2.56 -22.58 12.85
C PHE A 68 2.65 -24.10 13.08
N GLY A 69 3.85 -24.64 12.94
CA GLY A 69 4.18 -26.02 13.30
C GLY A 69 4.84 -26.13 14.68
N GLN A 70 5.24 -27.34 15.08
CA GLN A 70 5.90 -27.58 16.37
C GLN A 70 7.17 -26.72 16.52
N ALA A 71 8.10 -26.78 15.57
CA ALA A 71 9.39 -26.08 15.66
C ALA A 71 9.23 -24.55 15.67
N THR A 72 8.35 -24.00 14.84
CA THR A 72 8.12 -22.55 14.77
C THR A 72 7.42 -22.03 16.02
N SER A 73 6.47 -22.79 16.60
CA SER A 73 5.84 -22.45 17.87
C SER A 73 6.82 -22.48 19.05
N GLU A 74 7.76 -23.42 19.06
CA GLU A 74 8.85 -23.49 20.06
C GLU A 74 9.79 -22.30 19.95
N MET A 75 10.14 -21.86 18.73
CA MET A 75 10.95 -20.66 18.51
C MET A 75 10.24 -19.40 18.98
N VAL A 76 8.93 -19.27 18.73
CA VAL A 76 8.13 -18.14 19.21
C VAL A 76 8.06 -18.16 20.74
N ASP A 77 7.83 -19.30 21.36
CA ASP A 77 7.84 -19.45 22.83
C ASP A 77 9.20 -19.04 23.42
N GLU A 78 10.30 -19.53 22.83
CA GLU A 78 11.66 -19.16 23.23
C GLU A 78 11.85 -17.63 23.15
N PHE A 79 11.49 -17.01 22.02
CA PHE A 79 11.61 -15.57 21.81
C PHE A 79 10.77 -14.77 22.81
N LEU A 80 9.52 -15.14 23.01
CA LEU A 80 8.62 -14.38 23.92
C LEU A 80 9.02 -14.49 25.39
N ARG A 81 9.71 -15.59 25.78
CA ARG A 81 10.25 -15.78 27.12
C ARG A 81 11.60 -15.10 27.35
N THR A 82 12.48 -15.13 26.36
CA THR A 82 13.90 -14.81 26.54
C THR A 82 14.34 -13.56 25.77
N GLY A 83 13.55 -13.12 24.78
CA GLY A 83 13.93 -12.07 23.82
C GLY A 83 14.87 -12.57 22.70
N HIS A 84 15.19 -13.85 22.66
CA HIS A 84 16.19 -14.44 21.75
C HIS A 84 15.69 -15.76 21.17
N VAL A 85 16.21 -16.12 19.98
CA VAL A 85 16.05 -17.45 19.39
C VAL A 85 17.46 -18.03 19.17
N LYS A 86 17.81 -19.03 19.93
CA LYS A 86 19.17 -19.62 19.95
C LYS A 86 19.63 -20.12 18.57
N GLU A 87 18.73 -20.75 17.83
CA GLU A 87 19.03 -21.25 16.49
C GLU A 87 19.33 -20.08 15.53
N TYR A 88 18.58 -18.96 15.64
CA TYR A 88 18.82 -17.76 14.86
C TYR A 88 20.17 -17.10 15.17
N GLU A 89 20.56 -17.04 16.44
CA GLU A 89 21.87 -16.51 16.82
C GLU A 89 23.01 -17.38 16.28
N GLN A 90 22.84 -18.70 16.28
CA GLN A 90 23.81 -19.62 15.67
C GLN A 90 23.92 -19.41 14.14
N MET A 91 22.79 -19.23 13.47
CA MET A 91 22.74 -18.89 12.05
C MET A 91 23.50 -17.59 11.79
N LYS A 92 23.23 -16.52 12.53
CA LYS A 92 23.89 -15.21 12.38
C LYS A 92 25.39 -15.26 12.66
N LYS A 93 25.85 -16.12 13.58
CA LYS A 93 27.30 -16.34 13.79
C LYS A 93 27.97 -16.99 12.57
N ARG A 94 27.29 -17.93 11.90
CA ARG A 94 27.80 -18.60 10.70
C ARG A 94 27.70 -17.74 9.45
N PHE A 95 26.66 -16.94 9.35
CA PHE A 95 26.35 -16.09 8.21
C PHE A 95 25.93 -14.69 8.67
N PRO A 96 26.93 -13.81 9.02
CA PRO A 96 26.69 -12.49 9.58
C PRO A 96 26.27 -11.47 8.51
N VAL A 97 25.23 -11.80 7.73
CA VAL A 97 24.68 -10.98 6.67
C VAL A 97 23.34 -10.41 7.10
N ASP A 98 23.10 -9.15 6.85
CA ASP A 98 21.79 -8.53 6.97
C ASP A 98 20.91 -8.95 5.78
N ILE A 99 20.35 -10.16 5.90
CA ILE A 99 19.48 -10.73 4.87
C ILE A 99 18.26 -9.84 4.65
N TRP A 100 17.67 -9.34 5.74
CA TRP A 100 16.49 -8.47 5.69
C TRP A 100 16.76 -7.19 4.91
N GLY A 101 17.84 -6.48 5.21
CA GLY A 101 18.22 -5.25 4.49
C GLY A 101 18.55 -5.49 3.03
N LEU A 102 19.33 -6.55 2.74
CA LEU A 102 19.73 -6.86 1.36
C LEU A 102 18.60 -7.45 0.52
N SER A 103 17.62 -8.14 1.12
CA SER A 103 16.48 -8.71 0.38
C SER A 103 15.57 -7.65 -0.26
N ARG A 104 15.65 -6.42 0.22
CA ARG A 104 14.91 -5.28 -0.32
C ARG A 104 15.46 -4.81 -1.68
N ILE A 105 16.60 -5.33 -2.09
CA ILE A 105 17.26 -4.97 -3.36
C ILE A 105 16.85 -6.01 -4.41
N GLU A 106 16.10 -5.57 -5.42
CA GLU A 106 15.64 -6.44 -6.49
C GLU A 106 16.80 -7.12 -7.23
N GLY A 107 16.69 -8.43 -7.42
CA GLY A 107 17.72 -9.23 -8.07
C GLY A 107 18.80 -9.75 -7.11
N LEU A 108 18.69 -9.43 -5.83
CA LEU A 108 19.57 -9.94 -4.77
C LEU A 108 18.88 -11.07 -3.98
N GLY A 109 18.55 -12.15 -4.69
CA GLY A 109 17.99 -13.35 -4.06
C GLY A 109 19.02 -14.12 -3.23
N PRO A 110 18.57 -15.16 -2.49
CA PRO A 110 19.39 -15.91 -1.53
C PRO A 110 20.75 -16.38 -2.07
N LYS A 111 20.77 -16.94 -3.28
CA LYS A 111 22.00 -17.43 -3.92
C LYS A 111 22.99 -16.31 -4.24
N HIS A 112 22.49 -15.16 -4.69
CA HIS A 112 23.31 -13.99 -4.97
C HIS A 112 23.90 -13.37 -3.69
N MET A 113 23.10 -13.26 -2.62
CA MET A 113 23.59 -12.79 -1.31
C MET A 113 24.73 -13.65 -0.79
N ARG A 114 24.55 -14.98 -0.88
CA ARG A 114 25.60 -15.93 -0.49
C ARG A 114 26.88 -15.73 -1.30
N GLU A 115 26.78 -15.62 -2.62
CA GLU A 115 27.93 -15.39 -3.51
C GLU A 115 28.65 -14.08 -3.19
N LEU A 116 27.91 -12.98 -3.01
CA LEU A 116 28.49 -11.68 -2.65
C LEU A 116 29.19 -11.72 -1.28
N TYR A 117 28.60 -12.41 -0.30
CA TYR A 117 29.25 -12.58 1.00
C TYR A 117 30.50 -13.44 0.90
N GLU A 118 30.46 -14.60 0.25
CA GLU A 118 31.59 -15.51 0.13
C GLU A 118 32.76 -14.88 -0.64
N LYS A 119 32.48 -14.19 -1.76
CA LYS A 119 33.48 -13.66 -2.69
C LYS A 119 33.95 -12.24 -2.35
N LEU A 120 33.05 -11.37 -1.89
CA LEU A 120 33.31 -9.93 -1.71
C LEU A 120 33.07 -9.45 -0.27
N LYS A 121 32.68 -10.37 0.64
CA LYS A 121 32.42 -10.08 2.06
C LYS A 121 31.31 -9.03 2.30
N VAL A 122 30.38 -8.90 1.37
CA VAL A 122 29.21 -8.03 1.53
C VAL A 122 28.30 -8.57 2.62
N LYS A 123 28.11 -7.81 3.69
CA LYS A 123 27.28 -8.18 4.84
C LYS A 123 26.00 -7.34 4.94
N ASN A 124 25.99 -6.14 4.40
CA ASN A 124 24.92 -5.17 4.50
C ASN A 124 24.86 -4.27 3.25
N VAL A 125 23.90 -3.36 3.23
CA VAL A 125 23.69 -2.41 2.11
C VAL A 125 24.89 -1.49 1.91
N ASP A 126 25.57 -1.07 2.98
CA ASP A 126 26.72 -0.17 2.87
C ASP A 126 27.94 -0.87 2.30
N ASP A 127 28.21 -2.13 2.69
CA ASP A 127 29.24 -2.94 2.04
C ASP A 127 28.93 -3.11 0.54
N LEU A 128 27.65 -3.32 0.19
CA LEU A 128 27.25 -3.44 -1.22
C LEU A 128 27.50 -2.15 -1.99
N LYS A 129 27.19 -0.97 -1.43
CA LYS A 129 27.51 0.34 -2.05
C LYS A 129 29.01 0.48 -2.34
N HIS A 130 29.85 0.14 -1.36
CA HIS A 130 31.30 0.21 -1.52
C HIS A 130 31.83 -0.73 -2.62
N VAL A 131 31.29 -1.95 -2.66
CA VAL A 131 31.69 -2.95 -3.66
C VAL A 131 31.23 -2.54 -5.06
N LEU A 132 30.02 -1.99 -5.20
CA LEU A 132 29.50 -1.44 -6.47
C LEU A 132 30.38 -0.28 -6.97
N ALA A 133 30.67 0.70 -6.11
CA ALA A 133 31.54 1.82 -6.46
C ALA A 133 32.94 1.38 -6.93
N SER A 134 33.43 0.22 -6.45
CA SER A 134 34.74 -0.34 -6.84
C SER A 134 34.69 -1.16 -8.15
N GLY A 135 33.54 -1.38 -8.77
CA GLY A 135 33.38 -2.19 -9.98
C GLY A 135 33.75 -3.67 -9.82
N LYS A 136 33.78 -4.19 -8.61
CA LYS A 136 34.18 -5.58 -8.33
C LYS A 136 33.11 -6.60 -8.66
N ILE A 137 31.84 -6.21 -8.63
CA ILE A 137 30.71 -7.13 -8.88
C ILE A 137 30.72 -7.63 -10.31
N ARG A 138 30.95 -6.73 -11.30
CA ARG A 138 31.01 -7.11 -12.73
C ARG A 138 32.08 -8.15 -13.07
N LYS A 139 33.06 -8.34 -12.18
CA LYS A 139 34.14 -9.32 -12.34
C LYS A 139 33.78 -10.72 -11.85
N LEU A 140 32.65 -10.87 -11.17
CA LEU A 140 32.19 -12.17 -10.71
C LEU A 140 31.55 -12.96 -11.88
N PRO A 141 31.66 -14.30 -11.90
CA PRO A 141 30.98 -15.14 -12.86
C PRO A 141 29.45 -14.88 -12.82
N ARG A 142 28.84 -14.77 -13.98
CA ARG A 142 27.39 -14.48 -14.17
C ARG A 142 26.96 -13.06 -13.80
N TRP A 143 27.88 -12.21 -13.33
CA TRP A 143 27.65 -10.78 -13.11
C TRP A 143 28.33 -10.00 -14.22
N GLY A 144 27.61 -9.06 -14.82
CA GLY A 144 28.15 -8.20 -15.87
C GLY A 144 27.84 -6.74 -15.55
N GLU A 145 28.29 -5.82 -16.40
CA GLU A 145 28.02 -4.38 -16.25
C GLU A 145 26.54 -4.07 -16.08
N LYS A 146 25.66 -4.76 -16.84
CA LYS A 146 24.19 -4.59 -16.74
C LYS A 146 23.66 -4.98 -15.36
N SER A 147 24.18 -6.05 -14.73
CA SER A 147 23.76 -6.48 -13.41
C SER A 147 24.24 -5.52 -12.33
N GLU A 148 25.48 -5.03 -12.46
CA GLU A 148 26.05 -4.05 -11.53
C GLU A 148 25.31 -2.71 -11.63
N ALA A 149 25.07 -2.19 -12.83
CA ALA A 149 24.32 -0.95 -13.06
C ALA A 149 22.88 -1.04 -12.50
N ARG A 150 22.24 -2.21 -12.61
CA ARG A 150 20.92 -2.42 -12.03
C ARG A 150 20.92 -2.36 -10.51
N LEU A 151 21.89 -3.03 -9.85
CA LEU A 151 22.00 -2.95 -8.39
C LEU A 151 22.26 -1.52 -7.93
N ALA A 152 23.08 -0.76 -8.67
CA ALA A 152 23.31 0.64 -8.39
C ALA A 152 22.02 1.45 -8.48
N LYS A 153 21.24 1.27 -9.56
CA LYS A 153 19.93 1.92 -9.72
C LYS A 153 18.95 1.54 -8.60
N GLN A 154 18.92 0.28 -8.17
CA GLN A 154 18.07 -0.14 -7.06
C GLN A 154 18.48 0.50 -5.73
N LEU A 155 19.79 0.71 -5.49
CA LEU A 155 20.26 1.43 -4.32
C LEU A 155 19.91 2.92 -4.35
N GLU A 156 19.91 3.55 -5.53
CA GLU A 156 19.44 4.93 -5.70
C GLU A 156 17.95 5.04 -5.36
N LEU A 157 17.13 4.13 -5.87
CA LEU A 157 15.68 4.07 -5.55
C LEU A 157 15.42 3.85 -4.05
N MET A 158 16.19 2.98 -3.41
CA MET A 158 16.12 2.82 -1.95
C MET A 158 16.55 4.10 -1.20
N HIS A 159 17.48 4.87 -1.75
CA HIS A 159 17.91 6.14 -1.14
C HIS A 159 16.85 7.23 -1.35
N GLU A 160 16.22 7.31 -2.51
CA GLU A 160 15.11 8.25 -2.78
C GLU A 160 13.86 7.91 -1.94
N SER A 161 13.60 6.63 -1.67
CA SER A 161 12.55 6.17 -0.75
C SER A 161 12.98 6.20 0.71
N SER A 162 14.26 6.47 1.00
CA SER A 162 14.77 6.49 2.38
C SER A 162 14.13 7.63 3.17
N GLY A 163 13.30 7.30 4.14
CA GLY A 163 12.52 8.23 4.95
C GLY A 163 11.03 8.27 4.61
N ARG A 164 10.58 7.75 3.47
CA ARG A 164 9.15 7.62 3.15
C ARG A 164 8.66 6.21 3.43
N GLN A 165 7.45 6.11 3.97
CA GLN A 165 6.83 4.82 4.33
C GLN A 165 5.50 4.63 3.57
N LEU A 166 5.09 3.39 3.36
CA LEU A 166 3.84 3.05 2.68
C LEU A 166 2.63 3.59 3.45
N LEU A 167 1.66 4.15 2.75
CA LEU A 167 0.41 4.66 3.34
C LEU A 167 -0.27 3.60 4.20
N GLY A 168 -0.33 2.35 3.75
CA GLY A 168 -0.97 1.26 4.48
C GLY A 168 -0.36 0.99 5.85
N ASN A 169 0.94 1.26 6.03
CA ASN A 169 1.62 1.12 7.32
C ASN A 169 1.41 2.33 8.24
N ILE A 170 1.29 3.53 7.64
CA ILE A 170 1.25 4.79 8.39
C ILE A 170 -0.17 5.19 8.77
N LEU A 171 -1.16 4.90 7.92
CA LEU A 171 -2.54 5.32 8.13
C LEU A 171 -3.12 4.83 9.47
N PRO A 172 -2.96 3.55 9.87
CA PRO A 172 -3.47 3.08 11.17
C PRO A 172 -2.85 3.83 12.36
N VAL A 173 -1.55 4.18 12.27
CA VAL A 173 -0.86 4.93 13.32
C VAL A 173 -1.35 6.37 13.39
N ALA A 174 -1.54 7.01 12.23
CA ALA A 174 -2.09 8.36 12.15
C ALA A 174 -3.52 8.41 12.70
N ASP A 175 -4.35 7.42 12.37
CA ASP A 175 -5.72 7.31 12.90
C ASP A 175 -5.70 7.14 14.42
N GLN A 176 -4.82 6.31 14.96
CA GLN A 176 -4.66 6.14 16.41
C GLN A 176 -4.26 7.46 17.11
N ILE A 177 -3.32 8.21 16.54
CA ILE A 177 -2.92 9.51 17.08
C ILE A 177 -4.10 10.48 17.06
N VAL A 178 -4.83 10.58 15.96
CA VAL A 178 -6.01 11.43 15.83
C VAL A 178 -7.07 11.08 16.87
N GLU A 179 -7.37 9.80 17.07
CA GLU A 179 -8.35 9.35 18.06
C GLU A 179 -7.91 9.63 19.51
N LEU A 180 -6.62 9.52 19.82
CA LEU A 180 -6.09 9.89 21.14
C LEU A 180 -6.19 11.41 21.37
N LEU A 181 -5.84 12.22 20.38
CA LEU A 181 -5.91 13.67 20.48
C LEU A 181 -7.35 14.20 20.57
N LYS A 182 -8.31 13.59 19.89
CA LYS A 182 -9.75 13.93 20.01
C LYS A 182 -10.29 13.74 21.43
N LYS A 183 -9.70 12.84 22.22
CA LYS A 183 -10.10 12.60 23.61
C LYS A 183 -9.57 13.65 24.58
N VAL A 184 -8.64 14.52 24.14
CA VAL A 184 -8.09 15.58 25.02
C VAL A 184 -9.16 16.65 25.26
N PRO A 185 -9.51 16.94 26.53
CA PRO A 185 -10.52 17.95 26.85
C PRO A 185 -10.22 19.31 26.23
N GLY A 186 -11.18 19.86 25.49
CA GLY A 186 -11.08 21.14 24.79
C GLY A 186 -10.67 21.04 23.34
N VAL A 187 -10.33 19.86 22.83
CA VAL A 187 -10.17 19.63 21.38
C VAL A 187 -11.56 19.55 20.75
N THR A 188 -11.81 20.38 19.74
CA THR A 188 -13.07 20.40 18.99
C THR A 188 -12.96 19.74 17.62
N ARG A 189 -11.78 19.84 16.98
CA ARG A 189 -11.46 19.19 15.70
C ARG A 189 -10.05 18.62 15.77
N CYS A 190 -9.84 17.47 15.15
CA CYS A 190 -8.52 16.91 14.93
C CYS A 190 -8.55 16.03 13.69
N THR A 191 -7.58 16.22 12.80
CA THR A 191 -7.40 15.41 11.59
C THR A 191 -5.94 15.46 11.14
N TYR A 192 -5.60 14.56 10.23
CA TYR A 192 -4.34 14.69 9.48
C TYR A 192 -4.52 15.56 8.23
N ALA A 193 -3.43 16.16 7.79
CA ALA A 193 -3.29 16.97 6.58
C ALA A 193 -2.26 16.31 5.63
N GLY A 194 -1.58 17.09 4.83
CA GLY A 194 -0.45 16.67 4.01
C GLY A 194 -0.72 15.51 3.08
N SER A 195 0.31 14.71 2.84
CA SER A 195 0.27 13.57 1.93
C SER A 195 -0.67 12.45 2.40
N ILE A 196 -0.85 12.27 3.71
CA ILE A 196 -1.81 11.29 4.27
C ILE A 196 -3.24 11.65 3.89
N ARG A 197 -3.63 12.92 4.03
CA ARG A 197 -4.98 13.36 3.69
C ARG A 197 -5.25 13.24 2.19
N ARG A 198 -4.22 13.46 1.36
CA ARG A 198 -4.30 13.22 -0.08
C ARG A 198 -4.18 11.75 -0.46
N LYS A 199 -4.05 10.84 0.53
CA LYS A 199 -3.93 9.39 0.32
C LYS A 199 -2.81 9.03 -0.66
N GLN A 200 -1.65 9.68 -0.55
CA GLN A 200 -0.49 9.36 -1.39
C GLN A 200 0.06 7.97 -1.04
N GLU A 201 0.59 7.25 -2.01
CA GLU A 201 1.09 5.87 -1.84
C GLU A 201 2.19 5.75 -0.78
N THR A 202 3.00 6.80 -0.66
CA THR A 202 4.05 6.90 0.35
C THR A 202 3.96 8.21 1.12
N ILE A 203 4.33 8.16 2.40
CA ILE A 203 4.24 9.23 3.38
C ILE A 203 5.63 9.56 3.90
N GLY A 204 6.02 10.85 3.89
CA GLY A 204 7.30 11.32 4.42
C GLY A 204 7.22 11.71 5.89
N ASP A 205 6.10 12.29 6.29
CA ASP A 205 5.80 12.81 7.62
C ASP A 205 4.28 12.74 7.89
N ILE A 206 3.89 12.81 9.16
CA ILE A 206 2.49 12.84 9.58
C ILE A 206 2.12 14.26 9.98
N ASP A 207 1.50 15.00 9.08
CA ASP A 207 0.95 16.33 9.38
C ASP A 207 -0.38 16.21 10.13
N LEU A 208 -0.50 16.78 11.32
CA LEU A 208 -1.70 16.80 12.15
C LEU A 208 -2.16 18.23 12.39
N LEU A 209 -3.47 18.44 12.33
CA LEU A 209 -4.11 19.71 12.62
C LEU A 209 -5.23 19.53 13.64
N ALA A 210 -5.22 20.32 14.69
CA ALA A 210 -6.27 20.32 15.70
C ALA A 210 -6.73 21.75 16.06
N THR A 211 -7.89 21.85 16.69
CA THR A 211 -8.38 23.08 17.30
C THR A 211 -8.65 22.85 18.78
N SER A 212 -8.23 23.80 19.61
CA SER A 212 -8.47 23.75 21.06
C SER A 212 -8.39 25.15 21.67
N LYS A 213 -9.15 25.36 22.77
CA LYS A 213 -9.00 26.51 23.64
C LYS A 213 -7.78 26.40 24.57
N HIS A 214 -7.22 25.21 24.71
CA HIS A 214 -6.06 24.90 25.56
C HIS A 214 -4.98 24.21 24.74
N PRO A 215 -4.32 24.91 23.78
CA PRO A 215 -3.37 24.29 22.88
C PRO A 215 -2.17 23.64 23.59
N GLU A 216 -1.63 24.26 24.65
CA GLU A 216 -0.51 23.74 25.43
C GLU A 216 -0.78 22.32 25.97
N ARG A 217 -1.99 22.10 26.51
CA ARG A 217 -2.40 20.78 26.99
C ARG A 217 -2.42 19.73 25.88
N VAL A 218 -2.84 20.12 24.67
CA VAL A 218 -2.85 19.20 23.51
C VAL A 218 -1.43 18.86 23.11
N MET A 219 -0.51 19.84 23.15
CA MET A 219 0.91 19.64 22.86
C MET A 219 1.57 18.72 23.89
N ASP A 220 1.29 18.91 25.19
CA ASP A 220 1.82 18.06 26.28
C ASP A 220 1.39 16.60 26.07
N VAL A 221 0.12 16.36 25.73
CA VAL A 221 -0.38 15.01 25.45
C VAL A 221 0.30 14.44 24.20
N PHE A 222 0.41 15.22 23.12
CA PHE A 222 1.01 14.76 21.86
C PHE A 222 2.45 14.28 22.03
N VAL A 223 3.30 15.07 22.72
CA VAL A 223 4.72 14.69 22.92
C VAL A 223 4.89 13.54 23.91
N SER A 224 3.87 13.24 24.72
CA SER A 224 3.89 12.15 25.69
C SER A 224 3.20 10.86 25.21
N LEU A 225 2.74 10.80 23.94
CA LEU A 225 2.11 9.61 23.39
C LEU A 225 3.05 8.39 23.43
N PRO A 226 2.54 7.18 23.72
CA PRO A 226 3.37 5.97 23.86
C PRO A 226 4.20 5.61 22.63
N MET A 227 3.76 6.04 21.42
CA MET A 227 4.45 5.83 20.15
C MET A 227 5.57 6.83 19.89
N VAL A 228 5.73 7.88 20.69
CA VAL A 228 6.81 8.86 20.54
C VAL A 228 8.14 8.25 21.01
N GLU A 229 9.16 8.40 20.17
CA GLU A 229 10.55 8.00 20.45
C GLU A 229 11.39 9.20 20.93
N ALA A 230 11.25 10.34 20.22
CA ALA A 230 11.99 11.57 20.55
C ALA A 230 11.15 12.80 20.25
N VAL A 231 11.37 13.87 21.00
CA VAL A 231 10.74 15.17 20.79
C VAL A 231 11.75 16.11 20.13
N HIS A 232 11.42 16.59 18.92
CA HIS A 232 12.26 17.55 18.18
C HIS A 232 11.93 18.99 18.56
N GLU A 233 10.63 19.30 18.68
CA GLU A 233 10.13 20.62 19.04
C GLU A 233 8.90 20.46 19.96
N HIS A 234 8.85 21.23 21.04
CA HIS A 234 7.69 21.32 21.94
C HIS A 234 7.35 22.79 22.17
N GLY A 235 6.48 23.31 21.34
CA GLY A 235 5.98 24.69 21.43
C GLY A 235 4.52 24.74 21.90
N LYS A 236 3.99 25.95 22.09
CA LYS A 236 2.62 26.15 22.60
C LYS A 236 1.52 25.75 21.61
N THR A 237 1.78 25.93 20.30
CA THR A 237 0.81 25.69 19.23
C THR A 237 1.37 24.83 18.09
N ARG A 238 2.65 24.42 18.20
CA ARG A 238 3.32 23.50 17.29
C ARG A 238 4.26 22.61 18.08
N SER A 239 4.23 21.34 17.77
CA SER A 239 5.21 20.34 18.24
C SER A 239 5.57 19.38 17.14
N SER A 240 6.80 18.87 17.18
CA SER A 240 7.32 17.88 16.23
C SER A 240 7.99 16.75 17.00
N VAL A 241 7.69 15.52 16.62
CA VAL A 241 8.19 14.32 17.29
C VAL A 241 8.66 13.29 16.26
N ARG A 242 9.60 12.44 16.69
CA ARG A 242 9.95 11.19 16.00
C ARG A 242 9.13 10.07 16.60
N LEU A 243 8.43 9.30 15.77
CA LEU A 243 7.71 8.10 16.20
C LEU A 243 8.61 6.86 16.16
N LYS A 244 8.34 5.89 17.03
CA LYS A 244 9.06 4.60 17.12
C LYS A 244 9.08 3.81 15.81
N ILE A 245 8.11 4.03 14.92
CA ILE A 245 8.05 3.43 13.58
C ILE A 245 8.97 4.12 12.57
N GLY A 246 9.79 5.09 13.01
CA GLY A 246 10.79 5.74 12.16
C GLY A 246 10.24 6.81 11.21
N ILE A 247 9.14 7.48 11.55
CA ILE A 247 8.59 8.64 10.82
C ILE A 247 8.40 9.82 11.74
N ASP A 248 8.49 11.03 11.21
CA ASP A 248 8.22 12.25 11.96
C ASP A 248 6.72 12.57 11.95
N ALA A 249 6.25 13.19 13.02
CA ALA A 249 4.89 13.67 13.13
C ALA A 249 4.89 15.11 13.66
N ASP A 250 4.17 15.98 12.95
CA ASP A 250 4.01 17.40 13.25
C ASP A 250 2.56 17.70 13.65
N LEU A 251 2.36 18.28 14.83
CA LEU A 251 1.05 18.74 15.27
C LEU A 251 1.01 20.27 15.30
N ARG A 252 -0.06 20.82 14.72
CA ARG A 252 -0.45 22.23 14.88
C ARG A 252 -1.80 22.34 15.53
N VAL A 253 -1.92 23.24 16.51
CA VAL A 253 -3.19 23.62 17.11
C VAL A 253 -3.50 25.07 16.74
N VAL A 254 -4.65 25.28 16.13
CA VAL A 254 -5.07 26.60 15.65
C VAL A 254 -6.45 26.97 16.19
N PRO A 255 -6.82 28.25 16.19
CA PRO A 255 -8.18 28.68 16.47
C PRO A 255 -9.18 28.16 15.43
N ASP A 256 -10.42 27.88 15.86
CA ASP A 256 -11.48 27.35 14.98
C ASP A 256 -11.76 28.22 13.75
N ASN A 257 -11.66 29.55 13.89
CA ASN A 257 -11.96 30.51 12.82
C ASN A 257 -10.94 30.56 11.68
N VAL A 258 -9.78 29.91 11.82
CA VAL A 258 -8.78 29.78 10.74
C VAL A 258 -8.57 28.34 10.31
N TYR A 259 -9.29 27.41 10.91
CA TYR A 259 -9.10 25.97 10.69
C TYR A 259 -9.22 25.56 9.23
N GLY A 260 -10.24 26.06 8.52
CA GLY A 260 -10.45 25.70 7.09
C GLY A 260 -9.29 26.15 6.20
N ALA A 261 -8.80 27.37 6.40
CA ALA A 261 -7.67 27.88 5.63
C ALA A 261 -6.37 27.13 5.94
N THR A 262 -6.13 26.86 7.22
CA THR A 262 -4.97 26.08 7.65
C THR A 262 -5.04 24.66 7.09
N LEU A 263 -6.21 24.01 7.15
CA LEU A 263 -6.42 22.67 6.61
C LEU A 263 -6.18 22.63 5.09
N GLN A 264 -6.72 23.61 4.35
CA GLN A 264 -6.48 23.75 2.91
C GLN A 264 -4.99 23.87 2.61
N TYR A 265 -4.30 24.80 3.32
CA TYR A 265 -2.88 25.08 3.10
C TYR A 265 -2.00 23.87 3.39
N PHE A 266 -2.18 23.20 4.55
CA PHE A 266 -1.37 22.03 4.93
C PHE A 266 -1.77 20.76 4.21
N THR A 267 -3.00 20.67 3.68
CA THR A 267 -3.36 19.55 2.79
C THR A 267 -2.53 19.60 1.50
N GLY A 268 -2.27 20.74 0.93
CA GLY A 268 -1.46 20.92 -0.29
C GLY A 268 -2.16 20.30 -1.52
N ASP A 269 -1.43 19.80 -2.52
CA ASP A 269 0.04 19.78 -2.50
C ASP A 269 0.65 21.17 -2.78
N LYS A 270 1.97 21.21 -2.92
CA LYS A 270 2.67 22.48 -3.19
C LYS A 270 2.23 23.12 -4.51
N LYS A 271 2.08 22.32 -5.58
CA LYS A 271 1.66 22.81 -6.90
C LYS A 271 0.21 23.30 -6.86
N HIS A 272 -0.68 22.52 -6.25
CA HIS A 272 -2.07 22.93 -6.02
C HIS A 272 -2.15 24.26 -5.29
N ASN A 273 -1.40 24.42 -4.19
CA ASN A 273 -1.37 25.67 -3.42
C ASN A 273 -0.80 26.85 -4.22
N VAL A 274 0.17 26.64 -5.10
CA VAL A 274 0.70 27.70 -5.98
C VAL A 274 -0.38 28.13 -6.97
N MET A 275 -1.00 27.20 -7.69
CA MET A 275 -2.06 27.47 -8.66
C MET A 275 -3.27 28.17 -8.01
N LEU A 276 -3.69 27.71 -6.83
CA LEU A 276 -4.81 28.32 -6.10
C LEU A 276 -4.50 29.76 -5.65
N ARG A 277 -3.25 30.04 -5.23
CA ARG A 277 -2.81 31.40 -4.88
C ARG A 277 -2.73 32.31 -6.11
N GLU A 278 -2.26 31.80 -7.25
CA GLU A 278 -2.26 32.54 -8.51
C GLU A 278 -3.70 32.93 -8.95
N LEU A 279 -4.62 31.96 -8.85
CA LEU A 279 -6.03 32.20 -9.10
C LEU A 279 -6.61 33.28 -8.14
N ALA A 280 -6.30 33.17 -6.83
CA ALA A 280 -6.72 34.16 -5.85
C ALA A 280 -6.21 35.58 -6.22
N LEU A 281 -4.91 35.67 -6.57
CA LEU A 281 -4.31 36.95 -7.00
C LEU A 281 -4.97 37.53 -8.24
N SER A 282 -5.30 36.72 -9.24
CA SER A 282 -6.00 37.16 -10.46
C SER A 282 -7.41 37.73 -10.18
N LYS A 283 -8.02 37.29 -9.07
CA LYS A 283 -9.33 37.74 -8.59
C LYS A 283 -9.25 38.87 -7.54
N GLY A 284 -8.05 39.41 -7.29
CA GLY A 284 -7.86 40.53 -6.35
C GLY A 284 -7.79 40.10 -4.88
N PHE A 285 -7.49 38.83 -4.63
CA PHE A 285 -7.30 38.24 -3.28
C PHE A 285 -5.86 37.81 -3.02
N THR A 286 -5.52 37.62 -1.75
CA THR A 286 -4.32 36.91 -1.29
C THR A 286 -4.74 35.74 -0.41
N LEU A 287 -4.15 34.55 -0.63
CA LEU A 287 -4.43 33.33 0.10
C LEU A 287 -3.19 32.87 0.86
N ASN A 288 -3.37 32.57 2.15
CA ASN A 288 -2.34 31.95 3.01
C ASN A 288 -3.00 31.01 4.04
N GLU A 289 -2.22 30.48 4.98
CA GLU A 289 -2.67 29.56 6.02
C GLU A 289 -3.72 30.15 7.00
N TYR A 290 -3.90 31.46 6.99
CA TYR A 290 -4.88 32.16 7.85
C TYR A 290 -6.19 32.51 7.13
N GLY A 291 -6.23 32.46 5.81
CA GLY A 291 -7.44 32.73 5.05
C GLY A 291 -7.21 33.35 3.67
N LEU A 292 -8.35 33.65 3.04
CA LEU A 292 -8.47 34.40 1.80
C LEU A 292 -8.83 35.83 2.13
N PHE A 293 -7.98 36.79 1.75
CA PHE A 293 -8.11 38.21 2.07
C PHE A 293 -8.16 39.05 0.80
N ARG A 294 -8.86 40.18 0.81
CA ARG A 294 -8.74 41.17 -0.28
C ARG A 294 -7.30 41.70 -0.34
N ARG A 295 -6.78 41.88 -1.54
CA ARG A 295 -5.41 42.36 -1.77
C ARG A 295 -5.14 43.65 -0.96
N GLY A 296 -4.00 43.67 -0.26
CA GLY A 296 -3.61 44.76 0.65
C GLY A 296 -4.14 44.66 2.09
N LYS A 297 -5.01 43.67 2.40
CA LYS A 297 -5.55 43.43 3.74
C LYS A 297 -5.04 42.13 4.39
N SER A 298 -4.14 41.42 3.71
CA SER A 298 -3.56 40.17 4.26
C SER A 298 -2.66 40.48 5.44
N PRO A 299 -2.78 39.71 6.55
CA PRO A 299 -1.79 39.73 7.61
C PRO A 299 -0.43 39.35 7.06
N LYS A 300 0.64 40.03 7.48
CA LYS A 300 2.02 39.63 7.18
C LYS A 300 2.27 38.32 7.92
N SER A 301 2.76 37.29 7.21
CA SER A 301 3.05 35.97 7.78
C SER A 301 4.01 36.09 8.97
N PRO A 302 3.68 35.52 10.14
CA PRO A 302 4.56 35.51 11.30
C PRO A 302 5.76 34.57 11.19
N LEU A 303 5.88 33.77 10.12
CA LEU A 303 6.92 32.75 9.94
C LEU A 303 8.35 33.30 9.84
N THR A 304 8.55 34.62 9.86
CA THR A 304 9.88 35.26 9.73
C THR A 304 10.41 35.90 11.01
N ARG A 305 9.67 35.93 12.13
CA ARG A 305 10.21 36.41 13.42
C ARG A 305 9.46 35.75 14.58
N GLY A 306 10.23 35.23 15.57
CA GLY A 306 9.70 34.70 16.82
C GLY A 306 8.73 35.67 17.47
N LEU A 307 7.46 35.30 17.58
CA LEU A 307 6.41 36.15 18.13
C LEU A 307 5.99 35.66 19.50
N SER A 308 6.03 36.59 20.45
CA SER A 308 5.33 36.55 21.73
C SER A 308 3.80 36.50 21.50
N GLU A 309 3.13 35.62 22.10
CA GLU A 309 2.06 34.73 21.73
C GLU A 309 0.66 35.18 22.09
N HIS A 310 0.45 36.31 22.75
CA HIS A 310 -0.87 36.62 23.35
C HIS A 310 -1.69 37.72 22.72
N ASN A 311 -1.16 38.45 21.74
CA ASN A 311 -1.86 39.54 21.08
C ASN A 311 -1.56 39.61 19.57
N SER A 312 -2.00 38.60 18.82
CA SER A 312 -2.07 38.76 17.38
C SER A 312 -3.37 39.51 17.06
N PRO A 313 -3.32 40.83 16.70
CA PRO A 313 -4.50 41.61 16.28
C PRO A 313 -5.13 41.06 15.01
N LEU A 314 -4.55 40.02 14.46
CA LEU A 314 -4.77 39.42 13.15
C LEU A 314 -6.02 38.54 13.09
N ILE A 315 -6.52 38.08 14.23
CA ILE A 315 -7.67 37.16 14.31
C ILE A 315 -8.98 37.91 14.55
N LYS A 316 -8.93 39.15 15.07
CA LYS A 316 -10.10 39.99 15.27
C LYS A 316 -10.08 41.17 14.26
N GLY A 317 -10.77 41.02 13.13
CA GLY A 317 -11.13 42.18 12.29
C GLY A 317 -10.56 42.21 10.87
N ALA A 318 -9.79 41.23 10.40
CA ALA A 318 -9.24 41.27 9.04
C ALA A 318 -10.23 40.87 7.92
N GLY A 319 -11.45 40.40 8.26
CA GLY A 319 -12.51 40.11 7.28
C GLY A 319 -12.13 39.09 6.22
N GLY A 320 -11.29 38.10 6.58
CA GLY A 320 -10.88 37.02 5.69
C GLY A 320 -11.85 35.83 5.73
N ILE A 321 -11.92 35.08 4.63
CA ILE A 321 -12.66 33.81 4.54
C ILE A 321 -11.71 32.68 4.96
N SER A 322 -12.04 31.94 6.03
CA SER A 322 -11.09 31.01 6.64
C SER A 322 -11.71 29.84 7.41
N GLU A 323 -13.03 29.84 7.65
CA GLU A 323 -13.69 28.88 8.54
C GLU A 323 -13.76 27.47 7.98
N SER A 324 -13.93 27.32 6.66
CA SER A 324 -13.94 26.04 5.97
C SER A 324 -13.18 26.10 4.65
N GLU A 325 -12.74 24.95 4.15
CA GLU A 325 -12.12 24.85 2.83
C GLU A 325 -13.12 25.25 1.74
N GLU A 326 -14.36 24.80 1.85
CA GLU A 326 -15.44 25.06 0.90
C GLU A 326 -15.68 26.56 0.74
N SER A 327 -15.63 27.33 1.83
CA SER A 327 -15.83 28.77 1.78
C SER A 327 -14.74 29.50 0.97
N ILE A 328 -13.50 28.98 1.01
CA ILE A 328 -12.37 29.53 0.25
C ILE A 328 -12.54 29.25 -1.25
N TYR A 329 -12.82 27.99 -1.62
CA TYR A 329 -13.01 27.61 -3.02
C TYR A 329 -14.25 28.29 -3.62
N SER A 330 -15.36 28.32 -2.88
CA SER A 330 -16.59 29.02 -3.29
C SER A 330 -16.36 30.51 -3.52
N ALA A 331 -15.60 31.19 -2.65
CA ALA A 331 -15.25 32.60 -2.83
C ALA A 331 -14.37 32.86 -4.07
N LEU A 332 -13.65 31.85 -4.51
CA LEU A 332 -12.89 31.85 -5.77
C LEU A 332 -13.74 31.40 -6.96
N GLY A 333 -15.06 31.14 -6.77
CA GLY A 333 -16.00 30.74 -7.83
C GLY A 333 -15.68 29.40 -8.43
N MET A 334 -15.44 28.39 -7.58
CA MET A 334 -15.11 27.03 -8.00
C MET A 334 -15.59 26.00 -6.97
N ASP A 335 -15.74 24.76 -7.40
CA ASP A 335 -16.00 23.63 -6.52
C ASP A 335 -14.78 23.31 -5.66
N THR A 336 -15.00 22.64 -4.53
CA THR A 336 -13.92 22.19 -3.65
C THR A 336 -13.34 20.86 -4.16
N PRO A 337 -12.11 20.85 -4.70
CA PRO A 337 -11.49 19.59 -5.09
C PRO A 337 -11.30 18.67 -3.87
N PRO A 338 -11.73 17.39 -3.94
CA PRO A 338 -11.37 16.41 -2.92
C PRO A 338 -9.86 16.36 -2.68
N PRO A 339 -9.41 16.10 -1.45
CA PRO A 339 -7.98 16.09 -1.12
C PRO A 339 -7.15 15.19 -2.04
N GLU A 340 -7.68 14.05 -2.44
CA GLU A 340 -7.01 13.07 -3.30
C GLU A 340 -6.68 13.64 -4.69
N LEU A 341 -7.45 14.60 -5.18
CA LEU A 341 -7.23 15.23 -6.49
C LEU A 341 -6.24 16.41 -6.45
N ARG A 342 -5.86 16.90 -5.27
CA ARG A 342 -5.00 18.09 -5.11
C ARG A 342 -3.54 17.79 -5.38
N VAL A 343 -3.17 17.68 -6.64
CA VAL A 343 -1.81 17.34 -7.12
C VAL A 343 -1.23 18.36 -8.09
N GLY A 344 -1.89 19.52 -8.26
CA GLY A 344 -1.47 20.57 -9.18
C GLY A 344 -1.54 20.15 -10.65
N GLY A 345 -2.58 19.45 -11.01
CA GLY A 345 -2.93 19.05 -12.38
C GLY A 345 -4.18 19.78 -12.89
N ASP A 346 -5.13 19.02 -13.45
CA ASP A 346 -6.35 19.58 -14.06
C ASP A 346 -7.44 19.93 -13.03
N GLU A 347 -7.25 19.59 -11.75
CA GLU A 347 -8.30 19.70 -10.73
C GLU A 347 -8.77 21.14 -10.48
N ILE A 348 -7.88 22.12 -10.60
CA ILE A 348 -8.23 23.54 -10.45
C ILE A 348 -9.13 23.99 -11.60
N GLU A 349 -8.80 23.61 -12.83
CA GLU A 349 -9.59 23.98 -14.00
C GLU A 349 -10.95 23.26 -14.03
N ALA A 350 -10.96 21.94 -13.71
CA ALA A 350 -12.20 21.19 -13.58
C ALA A 350 -13.11 21.75 -12.49
N ALA A 351 -12.55 22.14 -11.33
CA ALA A 351 -13.30 22.77 -10.26
C ALA A 351 -13.90 24.12 -10.67
N ARG A 352 -13.16 24.92 -11.44
CA ARG A 352 -13.65 26.21 -11.99
C ARG A 352 -14.79 26.05 -12.99
N LYS A 353 -14.77 24.95 -13.75
CA LYS A 353 -15.81 24.63 -14.74
C LYS A 353 -16.98 23.86 -14.14
N HIS A 354 -16.93 23.49 -12.87
CA HIS A 354 -17.90 22.60 -12.23
C HIS A 354 -17.96 21.20 -12.88
N GLU A 355 -16.79 20.70 -13.32
CA GLU A 355 -16.61 19.43 -14.02
C GLU A 355 -15.87 18.39 -13.17
N LEU A 356 -15.75 18.61 -11.84
CA LEU A 356 -15.16 17.59 -10.97
C LEU A 356 -16.00 16.32 -11.01
N PRO A 357 -15.37 15.12 -11.12
CA PRO A 357 -16.11 13.87 -11.16
C PRO A 357 -16.78 13.57 -9.82
N ASN A 358 -17.93 12.88 -9.85
CA ASN A 358 -18.51 12.29 -8.67
C ASN A 358 -17.70 11.02 -8.32
N LEU A 359 -16.62 11.21 -7.56
CA LEU A 359 -15.68 10.14 -7.22
C LEU A 359 -16.37 8.98 -6.52
N ILE A 360 -15.86 7.76 -6.77
CA ILE A 360 -16.21 6.58 -5.99
C ILE A 360 -16.11 6.90 -4.49
N ALA A 361 -17.12 6.53 -3.70
CA ALA A 361 -17.08 6.71 -2.25
C ALA A 361 -16.32 5.54 -1.58
N TYR A 362 -15.66 5.82 -0.46
CA TYR A 362 -15.08 4.76 0.36
C TYR A 362 -16.17 3.79 0.84
N GLY A 363 -15.87 2.49 0.85
CA GLY A 363 -16.82 1.43 1.16
C GLY A 363 -17.84 1.13 0.04
N SER A 364 -17.58 1.62 -1.19
CA SER A 364 -18.44 1.32 -2.34
C SER A 364 -18.21 -0.05 -2.93
N VAL A 365 -17.04 -0.63 -2.76
CA VAL A 365 -16.70 -1.97 -3.23
C VAL A 365 -17.58 -3.01 -2.56
N LYS A 366 -18.16 -3.93 -3.35
CA LYS A 366 -19.11 -4.97 -2.91
C LYS A 366 -18.53 -6.36 -2.91
N GLY A 367 -17.42 -6.57 -3.59
CA GLY A 367 -16.70 -7.83 -3.62
C GLY A 367 -15.24 -7.63 -3.89
N ASP A 368 -14.41 -8.58 -3.48
CA ASP A 368 -12.99 -8.67 -3.75
C ASP A 368 -12.75 -9.80 -4.74
N LEU A 369 -12.07 -9.54 -5.84
CA LEU A 369 -11.96 -10.45 -6.97
C LEU A 369 -10.54 -11.02 -7.15
N GLN A 370 -9.65 -10.79 -6.16
CA GLN A 370 -8.33 -11.41 -6.11
C GLN A 370 -7.98 -11.81 -4.68
N ILE A 371 -8.19 -13.10 -4.38
CA ILE A 371 -7.97 -13.69 -3.05
C ILE A 371 -7.29 -15.05 -3.19
N GLN A 372 -6.20 -15.22 -2.46
CA GLN A 372 -5.43 -16.46 -2.35
C GLN A 372 -5.81 -17.23 -1.09
N THR A 373 -5.74 -18.56 -1.13
CA THR A 373 -6.10 -19.43 -0.02
C THR A 373 -5.00 -20.45 0.31
N ASP A 374 -5.23 -21.30 1.30
CA ASP A 374 -4.35 -22.41 1.67
C ASP A 374 -4.21 -23.50 0.58
N TRP A 375 -4.96 -23.36 -0.51
CA TRP A 375 -4.74 -24.17 -1.71
C TRP A 375 -3.40 -23.87 -2.38
N THR A 376 -2.93 -22.62 -2.28
CA THR A 376 -1.62 -22.19 -2.79
C THR A 376 -0.77 -21.53 -1.68
N ASP A 377 -0.72 -20.22 -1.60
CA ASP A 377 0.13 -19.46 -0.69
C ASP A 377 -0.64 -18.54 0.28
N GLY A 378 -1.95 -18.55 0.23
CA GLY A 378 -2.76 -17.93 1.26
C GLY A 378 -2.63 -18.65 2.61
N ALA A 379 -2.92 -17.92 3.69
CA ALA A 379 -2.79 -18.39 5.06
C ALA A 379 -4.08 -19.02 5.64
N ALA A 380 -5.21 -18.92 4.93
CA ALA A 380 -6.52 -19.33 5.43
C ALA A 380 -7.33 -20.12 4.40
N SER A 381 -8.29 -20.91 4.90
CA SER A 381 -9.21 -21.68 4.06
C SER A 381 -10.15 -20.76 3.27
N ILE A 382 -10.74 -21.28 2.18
CA ILE A 382 -11.80 -20.59 1.42
C ILE A 382 -12.93 -20.13 2.35
N GLU A 383 -13.33 -20.99 3.29
CA GLU A 383 -14.41 -20.69 4.24
C GLU A 383 -14.07 -19.52 5.16
N ASP A 384 -12.83 -19.46 5.67
CA ASP A 384 -12.39 -18.40 6.58
C ASP A 384 -12.20 -17.07 5.85
N MET A 385 -11.67 -17.08 4.62
CA MET A 385 -11.63 -15.88 3.77
C MET A 385 -13.03 -15.35 3.49
N ALA A 386 -14.00 -16.23 3.16
CA ALA A 386 -15.39 -15.83 2.92
C ALA A 386 -16.06 -15.24 4.19
N LYS A 387 -15.82 -15.84 5.36
CA LYS A 387 -16.31 -15.30 6.65
C LYS A 387 -15.74 -13.92 6.93
N ALA A 388 -14.44 -13.74 6.74
CA ALA A 388 -13.76 -12.46 6.95
C ALA A 388 -14.26 -11.37 5.99
N ALA A 389 -14.44 -11.69 4.72
CA ALA A 389 -14.99 -10.79 3.72
C ALA A 389 -16.42 -10.37 4.04
N LYS A 390 -17.29 -11.33 4.40
CA LYS A 390 -18.67 -11.07 4.83
C LYS A 390 -18.73 -10.20 6.08
N ALA A 391 -17.85 -10.43 7.06
CA ALA A 391 -17.78 -9.62 8.27
C ALA A 391 -17.38 -8.15 7.99
N ARG A 392 -16.67 -7.90 6.90
CA ARG A 392 -16.31 -6.56 6.41
C ARG A 392 -17.38 -5.94 5.49
N GLY A 393 -18.53 -6.60 5.31
CA GLY A 393 -19.68 -6.09 4.55
C GLY A 393 -19.60 -6.32 3.05
N LEU A 394 -18.68 -7.17 2.58
CA LEU A 394 -18.67 -7.62 1.19
C LEU A 394 -19.82 -8.59 0.94
N SER A 395 -20.29 -8.66 -0.30
CA SER A 395 -21.39 -9.52 -0.73
C SER A 395 -20.91 -10.74 -1.51
N TYR A 396 -19.71 -10.68 -2.05
CA TYR A 396 -19.08 -11.76 -2.81
C TYR A 396 -17.55 -11.62 -2.79
N ILE A 397 -16.88 -12.72 -3.11
CA ILE A 397 -15.45 -12.79 -3.38
C ILE A 397 -15.18 -13.71 -4.56
N ALA A 398 -14.04 -13.56 -5.22
CA ALA A 398 -13.49 -14.59 -6.11
C ALA A 398 -12.26 -15.21 -5.46
N ILE A 399 -12.19 -16.54 -5.47
CA ILE A 399 -10.99 -17.28 -5.09
C ILE A 399 -10.14 -17.42 -6.34
N THR A 400 -8.92 -16.92 -6.27
CA THR A 400 -8.03 -16.77 -7.43
C THR A 400 -6.64 -17.34 -7.19
N ASP A 401 -6.60 -18.49 -6.55
CA ASP A 401 -5.34 -19.19 -6.28
C ASP A 401 -4.49 -19.36 -7.54
N HIS A 402 -3.19 -19.27 -7.37
CA HIS A 402 -2.17 -19.31 -8.42
C HIS A 402 -2.12 -20.63 -9.19
N THR A 403 -1.63 -20.59 -10.43
CA THR A 403 -1.54 -21.75 -11.32
C THR A 403 -0.15 -22.43 -11.32
N LYS A 404 -0.07 -23.58 -11.96
CA LYS A 404 1.04 -24.55 -11.86
C LYS A 404 2.43 -24.02 -12.21
N SER A 405 2.56 -22.93 -12.97
CA SER A 405 3.85 -22.29 -13.25
C SER A 405 4.56 -21.83 -11.99
N LEU A 406 3.81 -21.52 -10.94
CA LEU A 406 4.32 -21.21 -9.61
C LEU A 406 4.39 -22.47 -8.73
N ALA A 407 5.11 -23.48 -9.21
CA ALA A 407 5.20 -24.78 -8.54
C ALA A 407 5.71 -24.73 -7.10
N PHE A 408 6.50 -23.71 -6.75
CA PHE A 408 7.05 -23.53 -5.39
C PHE A 408 6.00 -23.15 -4.34
N ILE A 409 4.84 -22.64 -4.78
CA ILE A 409 3.68 -22.34 -3.93
C ILE A 409 2.54 -23.34 -4.12
N ASN A 410 2.80 -24.50 -4.70
CA ASN A 410 1.81 -25.53 -4.98
C ASN A 410 0.69 -25.09 -5.95
N GLY A 411 1.04 -24.29 -6.96
CA GLY A 411 0.10 -23.75 -7.95
C GLY A 411 -0.80 -24.82 -8.59
N LEU A 412 -2.02 -24.43 -8.91
CA LEU A 412 -3.10 -25.32 -9.35
C LEU A 412 -2.96 -25.71 -10.81
N ASP A 413 -3.08 -27.02 -11.11
CA ASP A 413 -3.31 -27.54 -12.45
C ASP A 413 -4.82 -27.61 -12.76
N ASP A 414 -5.17 -27.95 -14.01
CA ASP A 414 -6.56 -28.07 -14.48
C ASP A 414 -7.42 -28.98 -13.58
N ARG A 415 -6.85 -30.07 -13.04
CA ARG A 415 -7.54 -31.01 -12.16
C ARG A 415 -7.82 -30.37 -10.79
N ARG A 416 -6.81 -29.71 -10.20
CA ARG A 416 -6.95 -29.09 -8.88
C ARG A 416 -7.86 -27.88 -8.91
N VAL A 417 -7.89 -27.09 -9.97
CA VAL A 417 -8.88 -26.02 -10.19
C VAL A 417 -10.31 -26.58 -10.17
N ALA A 418 -10.53 -27.72 -10.83
CA ALA A 418 -11.85 -28.37 -10.80
C ALA A 418 -12.20 -28.96 -9.42
N GLU A 419 -11.21 -29.41 -8.64
CA GLU A 419 -11.40 -29.86 -7.24
C GLU A 419 -11.78 -28.70 -6.34
N GLN A 420 -11.08 -27.58 -6.41
CA GLN A 420 -11.40 -26.35 -5.68
C GLN A 420 -12.80 -25.81 -6.04
N GLY A 421 -13.14 -25.82 -7.32
CA GLY A 421 -14.49 -25.42 -7.76
C GLY A 421 -15.61 -26.25 -7.12
N ARG A 422 -15.39 -27.55 -6.90
CA ARG A 422 -16.36 -28.41 -6.16
C ARG A 422 -16.46 -28.07 -4.67
N GLU A 423 -15.37 -27.62 -4.06
CA GLU A 423 -15.38 -27.12 -2.69
C GLU A 423 -16.18 -25.82 -2.60
N ILE A 424 -15.92 -24.87 -3.49
CA ILE A 424 -16.66 -23.60 -3.59
C ILE A 424 -18.16 -23.86 -3.77
N ASP A 425 -18.56 -24.81 -4.64
CA ASP A 425 -19.97 -25.18 -4.82
C ASP A 425 -20.63 -25.70 -3.52
N LYS A 426 -19.89 -26.45 -2.73
CA LYS A 426 -20.38 -26.95 -1.42
C LYS A 426 -20.53 -25.81 -0.41
N LEU A 427 -19.59 -24.87 -0.38
CA LEU A 427 -19.63 -23.71 0.51
C LEU A 427 -20.77 -22.77 0.13
N ASN A 428 -20.95 -22.48 -1.15
CA ASN A 428 -22.05 -21.62 -1.65
C ASN A 428 -23.44 -22.15 -1.28
N LYS A 429 -23.63 -23.48 -1.19
CA LYS A 429 -24.91 -24.07 -0.72
C LYS A 429 -25.20 -23.79 0.76
N LYS A 430 -24.16 -23.53 1.56
CA LYS A 430 -24.28 -23.23 3.00
C LYS A 430 -24.36 -21.73 3.30
N LEU A 431 -23.89 -20.89 2.37
CA LEU A 431 -23.84 -19.45 2.56
C LEU A 431 -25.16 -18.80 2.15
N SER A 432 -25.67 -17.90 3.00
CA SER A 432 -26.83 -17.08 2.71
C SER A 432 -26.42 -15.62 2.55
N GLY A 433 -26.83 -14.99 1.44
CA GLY A 433 -26.56 -13.57 1.17
C GLY A 433 -25.09 -13.27 0.87
N PHE A 434 -24.29 -14.28 0.53
CA PHE A 434 -22.89 -14.15 0.14
C PHE A 434 -22.57 -15.16 -0.96
N THR A 435 -21.71 -14.79 -1.91
CA THR A 435 -21.34 -15.64 -3.04
C THR A 435 -19.82 -15.75 -3.16
N ILE A 436 -19.31 -16.96 -3.33
CA ILE A 436 -17.91 -17.22 -3.68
C ILE A 436 -17.88 -17.56 -5.17
N LEU A 437 -17.17 -16.78 -5.95
CA LEU A 437 -16.92 -17.03 -7.37
C LEU A 437 -15.72 -17.98 -7.52
N LYS A 438 -15.83 -18.89 -8.49
CA LYS A 438 -14.71 -19.73 -8.93
C LYS A 438 -13.81 -18.91 -9.83
N GLY A 439 -12.61 -18.63 -9.39
CA GLY A 439 -11.66 -17.85 -10.16
C GLY A 439 -10.30 -18.51 -10.26
N THR A 440 -9.37 -17.79 -10.83
CA THR A 440 -7.94 -18.15 -10.89
C THR A 440 -7.10 -16.91 -11.12
N GLU A 441 -5.91 -16.89 -10.57
CA GLU A 441 -4.82 -16.04 -11.03
C GLU A 441 -3.92 -16.86 -11.96
N CYS A 442 -4.23 -16.81 -13.26
CA CYS A 442 -3.57 -17.61 -14.27
C CYS A 442 -2.30 -16.94 -14.79
N ASP A 443 -1.17 -17.63 -14.70
CA ASP A 443 0.12 -17.08 -15.13
C ASP A 443 0.19 -16.92 -16.65
N ILE A 444 0.76 -15.80 -17.10
CA ILE A 444 1.05 -15.52 -18.50
C ILE A 444 2.47 -15.98 -18.82
N HIS A 445 2.63 -16.97 -19.68
CA HIS A 445 3.95 -17.44 -20.13
C HIS A 445 4.69 -16.38 -20.97
N LYS A 446 5.99 -16.58 -21.16
CA LYS A 446 6.84 -15.66 -21.92
C LYS A 446 6.31 -15.40 -23.35
N ASP A 447 5.67 -16.36 -23.96
CA ASP A 447 5.09 -16.27 -25.32
C ASP A 447 3.65 -15.76 -25.35
N GLY A 448 3.08 -15.40 -24.18
CA GLY A 448 1.71 -14.92 -24.02
C GLY A 448 0.64 -16.03 -24.01
N SER A 449 1.01 -17.31 -23.94
CA SER A 449 0.07 -18.39 -23.66
C SER A 449 -0.27 -18.41 -22.17
N LEU A 450 -1.41 -19.00 -21.80
CA LEU A 450 -1.89 -19.11 -20.44
C LEU A 450 -1.54 -20.48 -19.85
N ASP A 451 -1.39 -20.54 -18.55
CA ASP A 451 -0.94 -21.71 -17.79
C ASP A 451 -2.00 -22.81 -17.69
N LEU A 452 -3.29 -22.46 -17.78
CA LEU A 452 -4.41 -23.39 -17.81
C LEU A 452 -4.98 -23.56 -19.24
N SER A 453 -5.66 -24.68 -19.46
CA SER A 453 -6.36 -24.94 -20.72
C SER A 453 -7.60 -24.05 -20.87
N ASP A 454 -7.94 -23.66 -22.12
CA ASP A 454 -9.17 -22.91 -22.42
C ASP A 454 -10.43 -23.64 -21.91
N ALA A 455 -10.43 -24.98 -21.95
CA ALA A 455 -11.54 -25.80 -21.45
C ALA A 455 -11.73 -25.70 -19.93
N THR A 456 -10.67 -25.40 -19.18
CA THR A 456 -10.73 -25.12 -17.75
C THR A 456 -11.16 -23.69 -17.50
N LEU A 457 -10.52 -22.73 -18.18
CA LEU A 457 -10.84 -21.31 -18.04
C LEU A 457 -12.31 -21.01 -18.32
N ALA A 458 -12.88 -21.62 -19.36
CA ALA A 458 -14.30 -21.46 -19.73
C ALA A 458 -15.31 -21.97 -18.67
N LYS A 459 -14.86 -22.66 -17.62
CA LYS A 459 -15.72 -23.15 -16.52
C LYS A 459 -15.65 -22.29 -15.27
N LEU A 460 -14.80 -21.28 -15.27
CA LEU A 460 -14.61 -20.36 -14.15
C LEU A 460 -15.58 -19.17 -14.28
N ASP A 461 -15.94 -18.63 -13.13
CA ASP A 461 -16.79 -17.43 -13.03
C ASP A 461 -15.97 -16.14 -13.23
N TRP A 462 -14.63 -16.20 -12.95
CA TRP A 462 -13.72 -15.06 -13.01
C TRP A 462 -12.29 -15.51 -13.32
N VAL A 463 -11.73 -15.02 -14.39
CA VAL A 463 -10.37 -15.35 -14.84
C VAL A 463 -9.50 -14.11 -14.83
N GLY A 464 -8.65 -14.00 -13.83
CA GLY A 464 -7.56 -13.04 -13.81
C GLY A 464 -6.29 -13.63 -14.39
N VAL A 465 -5.53 -12.80 -15.10
CA VAL A 465 -4.21 -13.19 -15.64
C VAL A 465 -3.13 -12.24 -15.14
N SER A 466 -1.94 -12.77 -14.90
CA SER A 466 -0.84 -12.01 -14.32
C SER A 466 0.53 -12.40 -14.86
N VAL A 467 1.50 -11.52 -14.68
CA VAL A 467 2.90 -11.74 -15.04
C VAL A 467 3.73 -11.96 -13.78
N HIS A 468 4.23 -13.18 -13.55
CA HIS A 468 5.10 -13.51 -12.42
C HIS A 468 6.54 -13.86 -12.82
N SER A 469 6.83 -13.85 -14.10
CA SER A 469 8.16 -14.22 -14.61
C SER A 469 8.57 -13.34 -15.78
N SER A 470 9.86 -13.40 -16.14
CA SER A 470 10.37 -12.72 -17.36
C SER A 470 10.08 -11.20 -17.38
N PHE A 471 10.16 -10.53 -16.23
CA PHE A 471 9.90 -9.08 -16.09
C PHE A 471 10.80 -8.18 -16.95
N ARG A 472 11.88 -8.72 -17.53
CA ARG A 472 12.93 -8.00 -18.27
C ARG A 472 12.84 -8.19 -19.77
N LEU A 473 11.73 -8.64 -20.30
CA LEU A 473 11.51 -8.62 -21.74
C LEU A 473 11.53 -7.17 -22.24
N SER A 474 11.86 -6.99 -23.51
CA SER A 474 11.76 -5.67 -24.14
C SER A 474 10.32 -5.15 -24.13
N ARG A 475 10.14 -3.82 -24.21
CA ARG A 475 8.82 -3.19 -24.29
C ARG A 475 7.90 -3.89 -25.31
N THR A 476 8.42 -4.15 -26.51
CA THR A 476 7.65 -4.82 -27.58
C THR A 476 7.28 -6.26 -27.21
N GLU A 477 8.20 -7.03 -26.60
CA GLU A 477 7.93 -8.41 -26.20
C GLU A 477 6.91 -8.48 -25.06
N GLN A 478 7.03 -7.61 -24.04
CA GLN A 478 6.05 -7.55 -22.95
C GLN A 478 4.67 -7.13 -23.47
N THR A 479 4.59 -6.12 -24.32
CA THR A 479 3.32 -5.69 -24.91
C THR A 479 2.65 -6.82 -25.67
N LYS A 480 3.37 -7.48 -26.59
CA LYS A 480 2.84 -8.62 -27.37
C LYS A 480 2.38 -9.78 -26.47
N ARG A 481 3.16 -10.08 -25.44
CA ARG A 481 2.87 -11.12 -24.45
C ARG A 481 1.53 -10.86 -23.78
N VAL A 482 1.34 -9.67 -23.22
CA VAL A 482 0.14 -9.31 -22.46
C VAL A 482 -1.06 -9.14 -23.39
N VAL A 483 -0.90 -8.47 -24.54
CA VAL A 483 -1.98 -8.35 -25.55
C VAL A 483 -2.49 -9.72 -26.00
N LYS A 484 -1.59 -10.68 -26.24
CA LYS A 484 -1.99 -12.05 -26.61
C LYS A 484 -2.79 -12.71 -25.48
N ALA A 485 -2.35 -12.59 -24.22
CA ALA A 485 -3.03 -13.19 -23.08
C ALA A 485 -4.44 -12.61 -22.88
N ILE A 486 -4.57 -11.27 -22.84
CA ILE A 486 -5.88 -10.61 -22.66
C ILE A 486 -6.80 -10.69 -23.89
N SER A 487 -6.29 -11.17 -25.04
CA SER A 487 -7.12 -11.47 -26.20
C SER A 487 -7.80 -12.83 -26.13
N ASN A 488 -7.47 -13.66 -25.12
CA ASN A 488 -8.19 -14.91 -24.88
C ASN A 488 -9.62 -14.59 -24.41
N PRO A 489 -10.67 -15.17 -25.03
CA PRO A 489 -12.06 -14.84 -24.69
C PRO A 489 -12.46 -15.15 -23.25
N ASN A 490 -11.75 -16.09 -22.61
CA ASN A 490 -12.04 -16.47 -21.22
C ASN A 490 -11.40 -15.54 -20.17
N VAL A 491 -10.55 -14.58 -20.57
CA VAL A 491 -9.85 -13.68 -19.62
C VAL A 491 -10.72 -12.47 -19.29
N ASP A 492 -10.91 -12.19 -17.99
CA ASP A 492 -11.77 -11.11 -17.49
C ASP A 492 -10.99 -9.93 -16.93
N CYS A 493 -9.83 -10.18 -16.35
CA CYS A 493 -9.01 -9.16 -15.69
C CYS A 493 -7.52 -9.36 -15.95
N LEU A 494 -6.78 -8.26 -16.03
CA LEU A 494 -5.33 -8.24 -15.90
C LEU A 494 -4.99 -7.77 -14.48
N PHE A 495 -4.45 -8.68 -13.66
CA PHE A 495 -4.09 -8.44 -12.27
C PHE A 495 -2.74 -7.73 -12.15
N HIS A 496 -2.58 -6.89 -11.11
CA HIS A 496 -1.41 -6.06 -10.81
C HIS A 496 -0.61 -5.70 -12.09
N PRO A 497 -1.24 -4.94 -13.00
CA PRO A 497 -0.85 -4.89 -14.41
C PRO A 497 0.60 -4.50 -14.66
N THR A 498 1.16 -3.58 -13.86
CA THR A 498 2.55 -3.14 -14.07
C THR A 498 3.57 -3.99 -13.33
N CYS A 499 3.14 -4.93 -12.49
CA CYS A 499 4.00 -5.80 -11.67
C CYS A 499 4.96 -5.02 -10.77
N ARG A 500 4.73 -3.74 -10.51
CA ARG A 500 5.60 -2.94 -9.64
C ARG A 500 5.52 -3.40 -8.19
N VAL A 501 6.58 -3.15 -7.43
CA VAL A 501 6.58 -3.23 -5.96
C VAL A 501 7.30 -2.01 -5.45
N ILE A 502 6.59 -1.13 -4.72
CA ILE A 502 7.10 0.17 -4.29
C ILE A 502 8.40 0.02 -3.49
N GLY A 503 9.46 0.70 -3.93
CA GLY A 503 10.79 0.64 -3.32
C GLY A 503 11.55 -0.68 -3.54
N LYS A 504 11.01 -1.63 -4.33
CA LYS A 504 11.65 -2.94 -4.59
C LYS A 504 11.75 -3.28 -6.07
N ARG A 505 10.70 -3.03 -6.86
CA ARG A 505 10.66 -3.38 -8.28
C ARG A 505 9.96 -2.31 -9.10
N GLU A 506 10.64 -1.85 -10.15
CA GLU A 506 10.06 -0.94 -11.14
C GLU A 506 8.94 -1.62 -11.93
N PRO A 507 7.99 -0.84 -12.48
CA PRO A 507 7.03 -1.35 -13.44
C PRO A 507 7.71 -2.05 -14.62
N ILE A 508 7.07 -3.08 -15.19
CA ILE A 508 7.51 -3.67 -16.45
C ILE A 508 7.38 -2.64 -17.59
N GLU A 509 8.29 -2.70 -18.55
CA GLU A 509 8.26 -1.82 -19.72
C GLU A 509 7.32 -2.40 -20.78
N TRP A 510 6.23 -1.70 -21.09
CA TRP A 510 5.25 -2.05 -22.11
C TRP A 510 4.67 -0.82 -22.79
N ASP A 511 3.91 -1.02 -23.88
CA ASP A 511 3.09 0.01 -24.50
C ASP A 511 1.71 0.02 -23.87
N PHE A 512 1.47 0.96 -22.96
CA PHE A 512 0.23 0.99 -22.20
C PHE A 512 -0.98 1.33 -23.07
N ASP A 513 -0.80 2.14 -24.13
CA ASP A 513 -1.87 2.48 -25.05
C ASP A 513 -2.32 1.24 -25.85
N GLU A 514 -1.39 0.37 -26.28
CA GLU A 514 -1.73 -0.91 -26.92
C GLU A 514 -2.45 -1.84 -25.94
N ILE A 515 -2.03 -1.88 -24.66
CA ILE A 515 -2.72 -2.67 -23.62
C ILE A 515 -4.15 -2.14 -23.41
N LEU A 516 -4.34 -0.82 -23.29
CA LEU A 516 -5.66 -0.21 -23.14
C LEU A 516 -6.58 -0.50 -24.34
N ALA A 517 -6.03 -0.41 -25.56
CA ALA A 517 -6.78 -0.72 -26.77
C ALA A 517 -7.22 -2.20 -26.81
N ALA A 518 -6.34 -3.12 -26.43
CA ALA A 518 -6.64 -4.55 -26.36
C ALA A 518 -7.65 -4.85 -25.24
N ALA A 519 -7.45 -4.32 -24.03
CA ALA A 519 -8.36 -4.49 -22.90
C ALA A 519 -9.78 -4.01 -23.22
N LYS A 520 -9.90 -2.84 -23.86
CA LYS A 520 -11.19 -2.32 -24.32
C LYS A 520 -11.82 -3.21 -25.38
N LYS A 521 -11.04 -3.64 -26.38
CA LYS A 521 -11.52 -4.48 -27.49
C LYS A 521 -12.06 -5.82 -26.99
N HIS A 522 -11.37 -6.43 -26.04
CA HIS A 522 -11.70 -7.75 -25.52
C HIS A 522 -12.52 -7.71 -24.24
N ASN A 523 -12.98 -6.52 -23.81
CA ASN A 523 -13.76 -6.30 -22.58
C ASN A 523 -13.07 -6.88 -21.32
N VAL A 524 -11.75 -6.67 -21.20
CA VAL A 524 -10.94 -7.07 -20.05
C VAL A 524 -10.79 -5.89 -19.12
N ALA A 525 -11.04 -6.11 -17.82
CA ALA A 525 -10.81 -5.11 -16.77
C ALA A 525 -9.32 -5.03 -16.42
N LEU A 526 -8.91 -3.87 -15.88
CA LEU A 526 -7.60 -3.72 -15.27
C LEU A 526 -7.77 -3.58 -13.75
N GLU A 527 -6.89 -4.23 -13.00
CA GLU A 527 -6.93 -4.19 -11.56
C GLU A 527 -6.32 -2.91 -10.99
N ILE A 528 -6.85 -2.50 -9.85
CA ILE A 528 -6.23 -1.64 -8.86
C ILE A 528 -5.96 -2.50 -7.63
N ASP A 529 -4.81 -3.15 -7.60
CA ASP A 529 -4.35 -3.91 -6.46
C ASP A 529 -4.07 -2.97 -5.27
N ALA A 530 -4.84 -3.18 -4.21
CA ALA A 530 -4.80 -2.37 -2.99
C ALA A 530 -3.70 -2.78 -2.02
N PHE A 531 -2.94 -3.84 -2.31
CA PHE A 531 -1.86 -4.27 -1.43
C PHE A 531 -0.85 -3.13 -1.24
N PRO A 532 -0.47 -2.79 0.01
CA PRO A 532 0.24 -1.53 0.31
C PRO A 532 1.52 -1.28 -0.49
N ASP A 533 2.31 -2.32 -0.76
CA ASP A 533 3.57 -2.17 -1.50
C ASP A 533 3.40 -2.36 -3.02
N ARG A 534 2.23 -2.78 -3.50
CA ARG A 534 1.86 -2.84 -4.91
C ARG A 534 1.28 -1.50 -5.38
N SER A 535 0.06 -1.19 -4.90
CA SER A 535 -0.74 -0.02 -5.34
C SER A 535 -0.77 0.07 -6.88
N ASP A 536 -1.15 -1.01 -7.54
CA ASP A 536 -1.02 -1.25 -8.99
C ASP A 536 -2.40 -1.60 -9.61
N LEU A 537 -2.94 -0.79 -10.49
CA LEU A 537 -2.41 0.39 -11.17
C LEU A 537 -2.26 1.62 -10.26
N ARG A 538 -1.22 2.41 -10.53
CA ARG A 538 -1.12 3.74 -9.95
C ARG A 538 -2.12 4.73 -10.56
N ASP A 539 -2.40 5.81 -9.83
CA ASP A 539 -3.43 6.82 -10.13
C ASP A 539 -3.39 7.43 -11.54
N VAL A 540 -2.20 7.72 -12.07
CA VAL A 540 -2.06 8.27 -13.43
C VAL A 540 -2.52 7.25 -14.49
N LEU A 541 -2.18 5.97 -14.33
CA LEU A 541 -2.58 4.91 -15.24
C LEU A 541 -4.08 4.56 -15.09
N VAL A 542 -4.62 4.65 -13.87
CA VAL A 542 -6.06 4.57 -13.62
C VAL A 542 -6.80 5.63 -14.43
N ARG A 543 -6.31 6.87 -14.42
CA ARG A 543 -6.90 7.96 -15.19
C ARG A 543 -6.84 7.72 -16.71
N ASP A 544 -5.73 7.17 -17.20
CA ASP A 544 -5.59 6.84 -18.62
C ASP A 544 -6.52 5.69 -19.02
N ALA A 545 -6.68 4.66 -18.17
CA ALA A 545 -7.63 3.57 -18.38
C ALA A 545 -9.09 4.09 -18.47
N ILE A 546 -9.48 4.99 -17.57
CA ILE A 546 -10.81 5.62 -17.57
C ILE A 546 -11.03 6.42 -18.88
N ARG A 547 -10.05 7.23 -19.28
CA ARG A 547 -10.11 8.00 -20.55
C ARG A 547 -10.23 7.10 -21.77
N ALA A 548 -9.56 5.95 -21.77
CA ALA A 548 -9.69 4.95 -22.81
C ALA A 548 -11.04 4.20 -22.78
N GLY A 549 -11.79 4.29 -21.69
CA GLY A 549 -13.07 3.60 -21.49
C GLY A 549 -12.91 2.14 -21.06
N VAL A 550 -11.75 1.78 -20.48
CA VAL A 550 -11.47 0.46 -19.89
C VAL A 550 -12.08 0.41 -18.49
N LYS A 551 -12.67 -0.72 -18.12
CA LYS A 551 -13.21 -0.93 -16.77
C LYS A 551 -12.12 -1.34 -15.80
N LEU A 552 -12.36 -1.01 -14.52
CA LEU A 552 -11.45 -1.27 -13.43
C LEU A 552 -12.11 -2.20 -12.40
N VAL A 553 -11.29 -2.91 -11.64
CA VAL A 553 -11.66 -3.58 -10.39
C VAL A 553 -10.73 -3.11 -9.27
N ILE A 554 -11.18 -3.15 -8.03
CA ILE A 554 -10.38 -2.83 -6.85
C ILE A 554 -10.31 -4.07 -6.00
N ASP A 555 -9.16 -4.66 -5.88
CA ASP A 555 -8.94 -5.92 -5.18
C ASP A 555 -7.77 -5.80 -4.20
N THR A 556 -7.64 -6.76 -3.28
CA THR A 556 -6.63 -6.66 -2.21
C THR A 556 -5.41 -7.55 -2.41
N ASP A 557 -5.45 -8.47 -3.37
CA ASP A 557 -4.45 -9.54 -3.50
C ASP A 557 -4.25 -10.27 -2.14
N ALA A 558 -5.40 -10.55 -1.48
CA ALA A 558 -5.41 -11.00 -0.09
C ALA A 558 -4.91 -12.42 0.05
N HIS A 559 -3.81 -12.60 0.79
CA HIS A 559 -3.25 -13.88 1.20
C HIS A 559 -3.55 -14.20 2.68
N HIS A 560 -4.20 -13.30 3.39
CA HIS A 560 -4.63 -13.42 4.78
C HIS A 560 -5.96 -12.68 4.99
N PRO A 561 -6.86 -13.12 5.88
CA PRO A 561 -8.12 -12.44 6.17
C PRO A 561 -7.98 -10.95 6.51
N ASP A 562 -6.88 -10.56 7.16
CA ASP A 562 -6.65 -9.15 7.51
C ASP A 562 -6.28 -8.28 6.31
N HIS A 563 -5.75 -8.85 5.22
CA HIS A 563 -5.43 -8.10 4.01
C HIS A 563 -6.68 -7.50 3.33
N LEU A 564 -7.86 -8.08 3.55
CA LEU A 564 -9.13 -7.50 3.11
C LEU A 564 -9.38 -6.08 3.67
N ALA A 565 -8.67 -5.67 4.73
CA ALA A 565 -8.68 -4.31 5.26
C ALA A 565 -8.00 -3.29 4.32
N TYR A 566 -7.30 -3.72 3.28
CA TYR A 566 -6.61 -2.84 2.34
C TYR A 566 -7.52 -2.24 1.27
N LEU A 567 -8.75 -2.72 1.07
CA LEU A 567 -9.69 -2.16 0.08
C LEU A 567 -9.78 -0.64 0.06
N PRO A 568 -9.80 0.10 1.21
CA PRO A 568 -9.81 1.56 1.20
C PRO A 568 -8.56 2.20 0.57
N LEU A 569 -7.42 1.49 0.51
CA LEU A 569 -6.22 1.97 -0.18
C LEU A 569 -6.41 1.93 -1.69
N GLY A 570 -7.00 0.86 -2.22
CA GLY A 570 -7.38 0.76 -3.63
C GLY A 570 -8.44 1.78 -4.02
N GLU A 571 -9.47 1.99 -3.17
CA GLU A 571 -10.46 3.06 -3.37
C GLU A 571 -9.78 4.45 -3.39
N ALA A 572 -8.76 4.68 -2.56
CA ALA A 572 -8.00 5.92 -2.58
C ALA A 572 -7.22 6.12 -3.89
N ILE A 573 -6.63 5.05 -4.44
CA ILE A 573 -5.94 5.10 -5.74
C ILE A 573 -6.95 5.42 -6.85
N ALA A 574 -8.10 4.73 -6.87
CA ALA A 574 -9.17 4.97 -7.82
C ALA A 574 -9.63 6.46 -7.76
N ARG A 575 -9.83 7.01 -6.56
CA ARG A 575 -10.18 8.41 -6.35
C ARG A 575 -9.13 9.39 -6.87
N ARG A 576 -7.83 9.13 -6.59
CA ARG A 576 -6.73 9.92 -7.16
C ARG A 576 -6.71 9.84 -8.69
N GLY A 577 -7.07 8.70 -9.26
CA GLY A 577 -7.22 8.47 -10.69
C GLY A 577 -8.53 9.00 -11.29
N TRP A 578 -9.35 9.74 -10.52
CA TRP A 578 -10.62 10.34 -10.95
C TRP A 578 -11.75 9.34 -11.22
N ALA A 579 -11.68 8.13 -10.68
CA ALA A 579 -12.67 7.10 -10.90
C ALA A 579 -14.03 7.43 -10.27
N THR A 580 -15.08 7.17 -11.02
CA THR A 580 -16.47 7.17 -10.55
C THR A 580 -16.92 5.74 -10.30
N LYS A 581 -18.09 5.60 -9.66
CA LYS A 581 -18.71 4.28 -9.47
C LYS A 581 -18.98 3.52 -10.78
N ALA A 582 -19.16 4.25 -11.89
CA ALA A 582 -19.41 3.63 -13.20
C ALA A 582 -18.16 2.97 -13.80
N ASP A 583 -16.97 3.40 -13.38
CA ASP A 583 -15.69 2.91 -13.91
C ASP A 583 -15.25 1.62 -13.23
N VAL A 584 -15.72 1.35 -11.99
CA VAL A 584 -15.29 0.22 -11.16
C VAL A 584 -16.36 -0.87 -11.12
N LEU A 585 -16.03 -2.06 -11.62
CA LEU A 585 -16.97 -3.18 -11.78
C LEU A 585 -17.46 -3.73 -10.46
N ASN A 586 -16.59 -3.96 -9.51
CA ASN A 586 -16.92 -4.60 -8.23
C ASN A 586 -17.55 -3.66 -7.19
N THR A 587 -17.98 -2.46 -7.61
CA THR A 587 -18.99 -1.66 -6.90
C THR A 587 -20.41 -2.16 -7.14
N ARG A 588 -20.60 -3.07 -8.10
CA ARG A 588 -21.88 -3.68 -8.47
C ARG A 588 -22.18 -4.86 -7.57
N ASP A 589 -23.46 -5.22 -7.47
CA ASP A 589 -23.84 -6.51 -6.93
C ASP A 589 -23.40 -7.66 -7.85
N VAL A 590 -23.31 -8.87 -7.31
CA VAL A 590 -22.82 -10.05 -8.06
C VAL A 590 -23.64 -10.32 -9.33
N LYS A 591 -24.96 -10.10 -9.33
CA LYS A 591 -25.80 -10.31 -10.52
C LYS A 591 -25.42 -9.38 -11.66
N ARG A 592 -25.15 -8.11 -11.34
CA ARG A 592 -24.74 -7.12 -12.34
C ARG A 592 -23.28 -7.32 -12.79
N LEU A 593 -22.44 -7.87 -11.93
CA LEU A 593 -21.09 -8.29 -12.32
C LEU A 593 -21.20 -9.45 -13.30
N MET A 594 -21.94 -10.53 -12.99
CA MET A 594 -22.14 -11.67 -13.89
C MET A 594 -22.76 -11.24 -15.22
N ALA A 595 -23.76 -10.36 -15.22
CA ALA A 595 -24.35 -9.82 -16.45
C ALA A 595 -23.36 -8.98 -17.30
N TRP A 596 -22.28 -8.48 -16.72
CA TRP A 596 -21.21 -7.85 -17.49
C TRP A 596 -20.29 -8.90 -18.13
N LEU A 597 -20.01 -9.99 -17.41
CA LEU A 597 -19.24 -11.14 -17.91
C LEU A 597 -19.99 -11.86 -19.03
N ASP A 598 -21.31 -12.12 -18.88
CA ASP A 598 -22.14 -12.77 -19.89
C ASP A 598 -22.19 -12.03 -21.23
N LYS A 599 -22.01 -10.70 -21.25
CA LYS A 599 -21.93 -9.92 -22.51
C LYS A 599 -20.67 -10.14 -23.30
N LYS A 600 -19.72 -10.88 -22.75
CA LYS A 600 -18.43 -11.18 -23.36
C LYS A 600 -18.50 -12.47 -24.19
N HIS A 601 -19.43 -13.33 -23.86
CA HIS A 601 -19.73 -14.60 -24.51
C HIS A 601 -21.07 -14.49 -25.28
#